data_f555d0720e2c7813f6dae1094b2374bd
#
_entry.id   f555d0720e2c7813f6dae1094b2374bd
#
_cell.length_a   1.000
_cell.length_b   1.000
_cell.length_c   1.000
_cell.angle_alpha   90.00
_cell.angle_beta   90.00
_cell.angle_gamma   90.00
#
_symmetry.space_group_name_H-M   'P 1'
#
loop_
_entity.id
_entity.type
_entity.pdbx_description
1 polymer ?
#
loop_
_entity_poly.entity_id
_entity_poly.type
_entity_poly.pdbx_seq_one_letter_code
_entity_poly.pdbx_strand_id
1 'polypeptide(L)'
;MKLKDKVAIVTGAASGFGQGIAELYAQNGARVCVADINGQGARDVANGIGESAIHFAGDVSNGGDIDAMVAQTVAAFGGVDIMVNNAGYTHKNQPMLDVSEEQFDRIFAVNVMAIFLAARAVVPEMEKRGGGSIITTASTAGVRPRPGLVWYNSSKGAAIAMTKSMAIELAPKKIRVNAINPVAGDTPMLADFMGEDTPEIREKFIASIPLGRFSLPSDIANAALFLADPASSFLTGLAVEVDGGRCI
;
A
#
# COMPACT_ATOMS: atom_id res chain seq x y z
N MET A 1 5.37 10.55 -19.67
CA MET A 1 5.81 9.89 -18.42
C MET A 1 5.40 10.77 -17.25
N LYS A 2 4.44 10.30 -16.45
CA LYS A 2 3.82 11.07 -15.35
C LYS A 2 4.72 11.22 -14.12
N LEU A 3 5.68 10.30 -13.93
CA LEU A 3 6.58 10.26 -12.77
C LEU A 3 8.06 10.43 -13.19
N LYS A 4 8.30 11.12 -14.31
CA LYS A 4 9.67 11.37 -14.77
C LYS A 4 10.51 11.98 -13.64
N ASP A 5 11.71 11.41 -13.41
CA ASP A 5 12.70 11.85 -12.41
C ASP A 5 12.21 11.75 -10.94
N LYS A 6 11.08 11.08 -10.68
CA LYS A 6 10.59 10.81 -9.32
C LYS A 6 11.22 9.54 -8.77
N VAL A 7 11.42 9.53 -7.45
CA VAL A 7 11.90 8.37 -6.70
C VAL A 7 10.78 7.86 -5.80
N ALA A 8 10.42 6.59 -5.97
CA ALA A 8 9.35 5.95 -5.23
C ALA A 8 9.86 4.77 -4.40
N ILE A 9 9.30 4.59 -3.21
CA ILE A 9 9.39 3.37 -2.42
C ILE A 9 8.02 2.70 -2.42
N VAL A 10 7.97 1.40 -2.74
CA VAL A 10 6.74 0.61 -2.70
C VAL A 10 6.98 -0.60 -1.80
N THR A 11 6.21 -0.71 -0.71
CA THR A 11 6.29 -1.84 0.23
C THR A 11 5.29 -2.93 -0.11
N GLY A 12 5.60 -4.20 0.26
CA GLY A 12 4.80 -5.35 -0.15
C GLY A 12 4.78 -5.52 -1.67
N ALA A 13 5.94 -5.27 -2.31
CA ALA A 13 6.03 -5.13 -3.76
C ALA A 13 6.60 -6.37 -4.47
N ALA A 14 6.78 -7.49 -3.76
CA ALA A 14 7.17 -8.77 -4.36
C ALA A 14 6.03 -9.44 -5.14
N SER A 15 4.78 -8.99 -4.98
CA SER A 15 3.62 -9.59 -5.65
C SER A 15 2.40 -8.65 -5.65
N GLY A 16 1.33 -9.05 -6.34
CA GLY A 16 0.00 -8.46 -6.24
C GLY A 16 -0.05 -6.96 -6.54
N PHE A 17 -0.75 -6.20 -5.69
CA PHE A 17 -0.93 -4.76 -5.90
C PHE A 17 0.38 -3.98 -5.87
N GLY A 18 1.28 -4.30 -4.91
CA GLY A 18 2.57 -3.63 -4.77
C GLY A 18 3.46 -3.81 -5.99
N GLN A 19 3.54 -5.03 -6.52
CA GLN A 19 4.25 -5.31 -7.77
C GLN A 19 3.68 -4.48 -8.92
N GLY A 20 2.35 -4.51 -9.13
CA GLY A 20 1.70 -3.74 -10.20
C GLY A 20 1.94 -2.23 -10.08
N ILE A 21 1.98 -1.69 -8.84
CA ILE A 21 2.31 -0.28 -8.60
C ILE A 21 3.77 0.01 -8.97
N ALA A 22 4.71 -0.83 -8.52
CA ALA A 22 6.14 -0.64 -8.78
C ALA A 22 6.45 -0.66 -10.28
N GLU A 23 5.91 -1.65 -10.99
CA GLU A 23 6.06 -1.78 -12.44
C GLU A 23 5.46 -0.58 -13.20
N LEU A 24 4.24 -0.17 -12.86
CA LEU A 24 3.58 0.96 -13.53
C LEU A 24 4.30 2.29 -13.24
N TYR A 25 4.84 2.50 -12.04
CA TYR A 25 5.62 3.68 -11.69
C TYR A 25 6.90 3.75 -12.52
N ALA A 26 7.63 2.64 -12.64
CA ALA A 26 8.83 2.57 -13.47
C ALA A 26 8.54 2.83 -14.95
N GLN A 27 7.46 2.25 -15.51
CA GLN A 27 6.98 2.51 -16.87
C GLN A 27 6.63 3.99 -17.09
N ASN A 28 6.28 4.72 -16.02
CA ASN A 28 6.01 6.15 -16.06
C ASN A 28 7.22 7.03 -15.72
N GLY A 29 8.42 6.45 -15.64
CA GLY A 29 9.69 7.18 -15.53
C GLY A 29 10.17 7.40 -14.09
N ALA A 30 9.56 6.73 -13.09
CA ALA A 30 10.08 6.73 -11.74
C ALA A 30 11.27 5.77 -11.58
N ARG A 31 12.15 6.09 -10.64
CA ARG A 31 13.09 5.14 -10.04
C ARG A 31 12.43 4.54 -8.81
N VAL A 32 12.45 3.21 -8.66
CA VAL A 32 11.63 2.50 -7.68
C VAL A 32 12.47 1.61 -6.77
N CYS A 33 12.28 1.76 -5.47
CA CYS A 33 12.69 0.76 -4.48
C CYS A 33 11.53 -0.24 -4.29
N VAL A 34 11.75 -1.47 -4.73
CA VAL A 34 10.83 -2.61 -4.56
C VAL A 34 11.15 -3.25 -3.21
N ALA A 35 10.32 -3.00 -2.19
CA ALA A 35 10.58 -3.45 -0.83
C ALA A 35 9.59 -4.52 -0.39
N ASP A 36 10.08 -5.63 0.17
CA ASP A 36 9.26 -6.72 0.68
C ASP A 36 10.02 -7.53 1.73
N ILE A 37 9.27 -8.22 2.61
CA ILE A 37 9.84 -9.22 3.52
C ILE A 37 10.33 -10.46 2.72
N ASN A 38 9.68 -10.77 1.60
CA ASN A 38 10.15 -11.73 0.61
C ASN A 38 11.24 -11.09 -0.27
N GLY A 39 12.46 -11.08 0.22
CA GLY A 39 13.60 -10.46 -0.49
C GLY A 39 13.87 -11.06 -1.87
N GLN A 40 13.62 -12.36 -2.08
CA GLN A 40 13.79 -12.97 -3.41
C GLN A 40 12.75 -12.45 -4.39
N GLY A 41 11.47 -12.41 -4.00
CA GLY A 41 10.41 -11.85 -4.84
C GLY A 41 10.64 -10.38 -5.17
N ALA A 42 11.07 -9.58 -4.17
CA ALA A 42 11.41 -8.17 -4.41
C ALA A 42 12.55 -8.02 -5.43
N ARG A 43 13.56 -8.86 -5.34
CA ARG A 43 14.68 -8.92 -6.31
C ARG A 43 14.21 -9.27 -7.71
N ASP A 44 13.34 -10.28 -7.83
CA ASP A 44 12.85 -10.75 -9.13
C ASP A 44 12.01 -9.65 -9.82
N VAL A 45 11.15 -8.94 -9.06
CA VAL A 45 10.40 -7.79 -9.57
C VAL A 45 11.33 -6.64 -9.98
N ALA A 46 12.30 -6.29 -9.15
CA ALA A 46 13.27 -5.24 -9.48
C ALA A 46 14.10 -5.57 -10.73
N ASN A 47 14.54 -6.82 -10.87
CA ASN A 47 15.24 -7.29 -12.06
C ASN A 47 14.34 -7.23 -13.31
N GLY A 48 13.06 -7.55 -13.19
CA GLY A 48 12.08 -7.43 -14.28
C GLY A 48 11.86 -5.98 -14.72
N ILE A 49 11.93 -5.02 -13.80
CA ILE A 49 11.86 -3.59 -14.09
C ILE A 49 13.18 -3.10 -14.74
N GLY A 50 14.33 -3.58 -14.30
CA GLY A 50 15.65 -3.23 -14.82
C GLY A 50 16.31 -2.06 -14.08
N GLU A 51 17.13 -1.26 -14.80
CA GLU A 51 18.01 -0.23 -14.21
C GLU A 51 17.29 0.87 -13.41
N SER A 52 15.99 1.04 -13.59
CA SER A 52 15.19 2.00 -12.83
C SER A 52 14.71 1.48 -11.47
N ALA A 53 15.09 0.25 -11.08
CA ALA A 53 14.67 -0.32 -9.81
C ALA A 53 15.85 -0.87 -8.98
N ILE A 54 15.70 -0.77 -7.66
CA ILE A 54 16.45 -1.53 -6.68
C ILE A 54 15.49 -2.36 -5.84
N HIS A 55 16.00 -3.41 -5.18
CA HIS A 55 15.21 -4.17 -4.22
C HIS A 55 15.70 -3.95 -2.79
N PHE A 56 14.79 -4.10 -1.84
CA PHE A 56 15.08 -4.13 -0.41
C PHE A 56 14.34 -5.28 0.26
N ALA A 57 15.06 -6.07 1.08
CA ALA A 57 14.47 -7.14 1.89
C ALA A 57 14.37 -6.66 3.35
N GLY A 58 13.16 -6.55 3.90
CA GLY A 58 12.95 -6.11 5.27
C GLY A 58 11.52 -6.15 5.72
N ASP A 59 11.31 -6.11 7.04
CA ASP A 59 10.00 -6.09 7.68
C ASP A 59 9.57 -4.65 7.97
N VAL A 60 8.47 -4.21 7.36
CA VAL A 60 7.91 -2.86 7.55
C VAL A 60 7.50 -2.56 8.99
N SER A 61 7.31 -3.58 9.83
CA SER A 61 7.03 -3.40 11.26
C SER A 61 8.29 -3.13 12.09
N ASN A 62 9.49 -3.23 11.49
CA ASN A 62 10.77 -2.95 12.12
C ASN A 62 11.27 -1.56 11.73
N GLY A 63 11.47 -0.66 12.72
CA GLY A 63 11.94 0.70 12.46
C GLY A 63 13.33 0.75 11.83
N GLY A 64 14.23 -0.16 12.22
CA GLY A 64 15.58 -0.25 11.65
C GLY A 64 15.56 -0.64 10.16
N ASP A 65 14.65 -1.55 9.76
CA ASP A 65 14.50 -1.95 8.37
C ASP A 65 13.92 -0.79 7.53
N ILE A 66 12.96 -0.04 8.08
CA ILE A 66 12.41 1.15 7.42
C ILE A 66 13.50 2.20 7.22
N ASP A 67 14.30 2.49 8.22
CA ASP A 67 15.39 3.47 8.13
C ASP A 67 16.45 3.01 7.08
N ALA A 68 16.80 1.73 7.09
CA ALA A 68 17.73 1.16 6.13
C ALA A 68 17.19 1.20 4.69
N MET A 69 15.90 0.90 4.49
CA MET A 69 15.21 0.97 3.20
C MET A 69 15.26 2.40 2.61
N VAL A 70 14.95 3.39 3.44
CA VAL A 70 14.99 4.80 3.02
C VAL A 70 16.44 5.22 2.72
N ALA A 71 17.39 4.89 3.59
CA ALA A 71 18.81 5.21 3.38
C ALA A 71 19.37 4.57 2.09
N GLN A 72 19.05 3.31 1.81
CA GLN A 72 19.46 2.64 0.56
C GLN A 72 18.83 3.33 -0.66
N THR A 73 17.56 3.73 -0.59
CA THR A 73 16.88 4.43 -1.68
C THR A 73 17.50 5.80 -1.94
N VAL A 74 17.80 6.55 -0.88
CA VAL A 74 18.48 7.86 -0.98
C VAL A 74 19.88 7.70 -1.57
N ALA A 75 20.64 6.71 -1.14
CA ALA A 75 21.99 6.44 -1.67
C ALA A 75 21.96 6.08 -3.17
N ALA A 76 20.97 5.28 -3.59
CA ALA A 76 20.87 4.85 -4.98
C ALA A 76 20.31 5.94 -5.92
N PHE A 77 19.35 6.73 -5.44
CA PHE A 77 18.53 7.58 -6.31
C PHE A 77 18.52 9.07 -5.91
N GLY A 78 19.15 9.43 -4.80
CA GLY A 78 19.34 10.83 -4.39
C GLY A 78 18.17 11.44 -3.60
N GLY A 79 17.19 10.65 -3.16
CA GLY A 79 16.07 11.13 -2.34
C GLY A 79 14.84 10.25 -2.44
N VAL A 80 13.72 10.72 -1.85
CA VAL A 80 12.41 10.06 -1.92
C VAL A 80 11.35 11.12 -2.23
N ASP A 81 10.58 10.92 -3.29
CA ASP A 81 9.43 11.76 -3.68
C ASP A 81 8.09 11.10 -3.36
N ILE A 82 8.03 9.76 -3.40
CA ILE A 82 6.78 9.00 -3.25
C ILE A 82 7.01 7.83 -2.30
N MET A 83 6.10 7.69 -1.31
CA MET A 83 6.04 6.52 -0.45
C MET A 83 4.70 5.82 -0.63
N VAL A 84 4.73 4.53 -0.97
CA VAL A 84 3.54 3.68 -1.05
C VAL A 84 3.59 2.64 0.06
N ASN A 85 2.81 2.88 1.12
CA ASN A 85 2.57 1.93 2.20
C ASN A 85 1.55 0.90 1.71
N ASN A 86 2.02 -0.13 1.00
CA ASN A 86 1.16 -1.17 0.44
C ASN A 86 1.27 -2.50 1.18
N ALA A 87 2.38 -2.79 1.85
CA ALA A 87 2.49 -3.98 2.69
C ALA A 87 1.31 -4.09 3.65
N GLY A 88 0.77 -5.29 3.78
CA GLY A 88 -0.39 -5.55 4.63
C GLY A 88 -0.40 -6.98 5.14
N TYR A 89 -1.10 -7.19 6.25
CA TYR A 89 -1.28 -8.49 6.87
C TYR A 89 -2.71 -8.64 7.36
N THR A 90 -3.26 -9.85 7.28
CA THR A 90 -4.57 -10.23 7.84
C THR A 90 -4.50 -11.58 8.53
N HIS A 91 -5.40 -11.83 9.46
CA HIS A 91 -5.69 -13.20 9.92
C HIS A 91 -6.72 -13.87 8.99
N LYS A 92 -6.82 -15.19 9.04
CA LYS A 92 -7.90 -15.91 8.37
C LYS A 92 -9.26 -15.47 8.91
N ASN A 93 -10.28 -15.47 8.05
CA ASN A 93 -11.65 -15.18 8.47
C ASN A 93 -12.09 -16.13 9.59
N GLN A 94 -12.37 -15.59 10.79
CA GLN A 94 -12.72 -16.33 11.99
C GLN A 94 -13.46 -15.44 13.00
N PRO A 95 -14.18 -16.00 14.01
CA PRO A 95 -14.79 -15.22 15.07
C PRO A 95 -13.77 -14.33 15.79
N MET A 96 -14.16 -13.13 16.15
CA MET A 96 -13.25 -12.12 16.71
C MET A 96 -12.58 -12.55 18.02
N LEU A 97 -13.23 -13.40 18.80
CA LEU A 97 -12.72 -13.90 20.09
C LEU A 97 -11.68 -15.03 19.93
N ASP A 98 -11.60 -15.63 18.75
CA ASP A 98 -10.65 -16.70 18.45
C ASP A 98 -9.31 -16.17 17.89
N VAL A 99 -9.22 -14.85 17.65
CA VAL A 99 -7.97 -14.19 17.20
C VAL A 99 -7.04 -14.05 18.39
N SER A 100 -5.82 -14.59 18.28
CA SER A 100 -4.82 -14.48 19.34
C SER A 100 -4.22 -13.07 19.45
N GLU A 101 -3.59 -12.77 20.61
CA GLU A 101 -2.89 -11.50 20.81
C GLU A 101 -1.76 -11.32 19.78
N GLU A 102 -1.02 -12.38 19.45
CA GLU A 102 0.07 -12.31 18.46
C GLU A 102 -0.46 -11.97 17.05
N GLN A 103 -1.64 -12.51 16.69
CA GLN A 103 -2.28 -12.17 15.42
C GLN A 103 -2.74 -10.71 15.41
N PHE A 104 -3.33 -10.24 16.50
CA PHE A 104 -3.72 -8.84 16.67
C PHE A 104 -2.52 -7.91 16.57
N ASP A 105 -1.46 -8.18 17.33
CA ASP A 105 -0.23 -7.39 17.34
C ASP A 105 0.41 -7.34 15.95
N ARG A 106 0.47 -8.47 15.26
CA ARG A 106 1.02 -8.52 13.90
C ARG A 106 0.21 -7.70 12.91
N ILE A 107 -1.14 -7.73 12.98
CA ILE A 107 -2.00 -6.89 12.15
C ILE A 107 -1.69 -5.41 12.36
N PHE A 108 -1.65 -4.96 13.61
CA PHE A 108 -1.42 -3.55 13.91
C PHE A 108 0.03 -3.14 13.64
N ALA A 109 1.00 -4.02 13.86
CA ALA A 109 2.40 -3.75 13.54
C ALA A 109 2.59 -3.51 12.03
N VAL A 110 2.01 -4.36 11.17
CA VAL A 110 2.16 -4.25 9.72
C VAL A 110 1.24 -3.19 9.12
N ASN A 111 -0.03 -3.11 9.53
CA ASN A 111 -1.00 -2.25 8.86
C ASN A 111 -1.05 -0.81 9.42
N VAL A 112 -0.57 -0.58 10.63
CA VAL A 112 -0.69 0.71 11.32
C VAL A 112 0.68 1.27 11.74
N MET A 113 1.47 0.51 12.52
CA MET A 113 2.78 0.96 12.98
C MET A 113 3.72 1.24 11.79
N ALA A 114 3.68 0.41 10.76
CA ALA A 114 4.49 0.61 9.55
C ALA A 114 4.24 1.98 8.89
N ILE A 115 2.99 2.48 8.86
CA ILE A 115 2.67 3.81 8.31
C ILE A 115 3.35 4.91 9.14
N PHE A 116 3.33 4.79 10.47
CA PHE A 116 4.01 5.73 11.36
C PHE A 116 5.52 5.70 11.17
N LEU A 117 6.13 4.51 11.13
CA LEU A 117 7.57 4.35 10.92
C LEU A 117 8.00 4.91 9.56
N ALA A 118 7.27 4.58 8.50
CA ALA A 118 7.54 5.09 7.16
C ALA A 118 7.44 6.62 7.12
N ALA A 119 6.39 7.22 7.69
CA ALA A 119 6.23 8.68 7.71
C ALA A 119 7.42 9.36 8.39
N ARG A 120 7.88 8.85 9.54
CA ARG A 120 9.05 9.38 10.26
C ARG A 120 10.31 9.37 9.41
N ALA A 121 10.51 8.32 8.62
CA ALA A 121 11.72 8.16 7.82
C ALA A 121 11.66 8.96 6.50
N VAL A 122 10.50 9.00 5.81
CA VAL A 122 10.42 9.62 4.48
C VAL A 122 10.11 11.12 4.51
N VAL A 123 9.38 11.64 5.51
CA VAL A 123 8.99 13.05 5.56
C VAL A 123 10.21 13.97 5.52
N PRO A 124 11.30 13.76 6.31
CA PRO A 124 12.49 14.60 6.21
C PRO A 124 13.15 14.57 4.82
N GLU A 125 13.13 13.42 4.14
CA GLU A 125 13.69 13.30 2.79
C GLU A 125 12.81 14.01 1.75
N MET A 126 11.48 13.92 1.88
CA MET A 126 10.54 14.64 1.03
C MET A 126 10.65 16.17 1.21
N GLU A 127 10.88 16.64 2.45
CA GLU A 127 11.12 18.08 2.69
C GLU A 127 12.35 18.58 1.96
N LYS A 128 13.46 17.82 1.94
CA LYS A 128 14.67 18.14 1.17
C LYS A 128 14.39 18.22 -0.33
N ARG A 129 13.40 17.46 -0.82
CA ARG A 129 12.94 17.43 -2.22
C ARG A 129 11.92 18.53 -2.54
N GLY A 130 11.48 19.30 -1.53
CA GLY A 130 10.49 20.38 -1.67
C GLY A 130 9.04 19.92 -1.68
N GLY A 131 8.78 18.70 -1.23
CA GLY A 131 7.45 18.09 -1.11
C GLY A 131 7.44 16.61 -1.50
N GLY A 132 6.26 15.98 -1.47
CA GLY A 132 6.16 14.56 -1.79
C GLY A 132 4.71 14.04 -1.84
N SER A 133 4.57 12.73 -2.02
CA SER A 133 3.28 12.04 -1.98
C SER A 133 3.38 10.76 -1.17
N ILE A 134 2.54 10.62 -0.14
CA ILE A 134 2.39 9.39 0.63
C ILE A 134 1.05 8.76 0.23
N ILE A 135 1.07 7.49 -0.15
CA ILE A 135 -0.11 6.75 -0.56
C ILE A 135 -0.19 5.48 0.29
N THR A 136 -1.34 5.23 0.91
CA THR A 136 -1.55 4.06 1.75
C THR A 136 -2.59 3.14 1.13
N THR A 137 -2.27 1.87 0.91
CA THR A 137 -3.23 0.83 0.55
C THR A 137 -4.01 0.43 1.81
N ALA A 138 -5.13 1.14 2.03
CA ALA A 138 -6.07 0.79 3.08
C ALA A 138 -6.98 -0.38 2.63
N SER A 139 -8.28 -0.26 2.68
CA SER A 139 -9.22 -1.29 2.18
C SER A 139 -10.67 -0.79 2.28
N THR A 140 -11.57 -1.31 1.43
CA THR A 140 -13.01 -1.22 1.66
C THR A 140 -13.44 -1.80 3.02
N ALA A 141 -12.63 -2.68 3.61
CA ALA A 141 -12.85 -3.21 4.96
C ALA A 141 -12.85 -2.14 6.05
N GLY A 142 -12.12 -1.04 5.85
CA GLY A 142 -12.13 0.13 6.74
C GLY A 142 -13.35 1.05 6.56
N VAL A 143 -14.10 0.88 5.47
CA VAL A 143 -15.31 1.68 5.12
C VAL A 143 -16.58 0.87 5.34
N ARG A 144 -16.62 -0.34 4.78
CA ARG A 144 -17.76 -1.28 4.87
C ARG A 144 -17.26 -2.64 5.37
N PRO A 145 -17.15 -2.80 6.69
CA PRO A 145 -16.51 -3.96 7.31
C PRO A 145 -17.25 -5.27 6.99
N ARG A 146 -16.51 -6.37 6.97
CA ARG A 146 -17.04 -7.72 6.83
C ARG A 146 -16.92 -8.47 8.16
N PRO A 147 -17.85 -9.37 8.49
CA PRO A 147 -17.71 -10.23 9.67
C PRO A 147 -16.50 -11.14 9.55
N GLY A 148 -16.00 -11.62 10.69
CA GLY A 148 -14.84 -12.50 10.76
C GLY A 148 -13.47 -11.84 10.57
N LEU A 149 -13.42 -10.52 10.39
CA LEU A 149 -12.19 -9.75 10.14
C LEU A 149 -12.10 -8.49 11.00
N VAL A 150 -12.64 -8.50 12.21
CA VAL A 150 -12.80 -7.31 13.06
C VAL A 150 -11.50 -6.52 13.21
N TRP A 151 -10.40 -7.17 13.54
CA TRP A 151 -9.13 -6.50 13.82
C TRP A 151 -8.45 -6.00 12.56
N TYR A 152 -8.57 -6.73 11.45
CA TYR A 152 -8.15 -6.24 10.14
C TYR A 152 -8.97 -5.02 9.70
N ASN A 153 -10.31 -5.08 9.79
CA ASN A 153 -11.17 -3.95 9.46
C ASN A 153 -10.78 -2.69 10.27
N SER A 154 -10.55 -2.88 11.59
CA SER A 154 -10.14 -1.81 12.51
C SER A 154 -8.79 -1.20 12.11
N SER A 155 -7.80 -2.02 11.75
CA SER A 155 -6.49 -1.56 11.31
C SER A 155 -6.58 -0.74 10.01
N LYS A 156 -7.46 -1.13 9.08
CA LYS A 156 -7.68 -0.40 7.83
C LYS A 156 -8.47 0.89 8.04
N GLY A 157 -9.41 0.90 9.00
CA GLY A 157 -10.05 2.13 9.49
C GLY A 157 -9.04 3.10 10.11
N ALA A 158 -8.10 2.61 10.91
CA ALA A 158 -7.00 3.41 11.46
C ALA A 158 -6.13 4.00 10.35
N ALA A 159 -5.77 3.24 9.31
CA ALA A 159 -4.99 3.72 8.17
C ALA A 159 -5.70 4.88 7.42
N ILE A 160 -7.03 4.82 7.27
CA ILE A 160 -7.84 5.89 6.69
C ILE A 160 -7.81 7.15 7.57
N ALA A 161 -7.97 7.00 8.88
CA ALA A 161 -7.90 8.12 9.83
C ALA A 161 -6.50 8.76 9.86
N MET A 162 -5.43 7.96 9.89
CA MET A 162 -4.04 8.43 9.81
C MET A 162 -3.80 9.21 8.51
N THR A 163 -4.30 8.73 7.37
CA THR A 163 -4.18 9.42 6.07
C THR A 163 -4.74 10.84 6.15
N LYS A 164 -5.95 11.01 6.69
CA LYS A 164 -6.61 12.33 6.82
C LYS A 164 -5.86 13.25 7.79
N SER A 165 -5.42 12.71 8.92
CA SER A 165 -4.70 13.47 9.94
C SER A 165 -3.33 13.94 9.43
N MET A 166 -2.56 13.04 8.82
CA MET A 166 -1.26 13.38 8.23
C MET A 166 -1.39 14.36 7.08
N ALA A 167 -2.47 14.28 6.28
CA ALA A 167 -2.70 15.21 5.16
C ALA A 167 -2.78 16.65 5.63
N ILE A 168 -3.50 16.91 6.74
CA ILE A 168 -3.64 18.25 7.31
C ILE A 168 -2.29 18.76 7.85
N GLU A 169 -1.57 17.90 8.58
CA GLU A 169 -0.32 18.28 9.24
C GLU A 169 0.83 18.50 8.25
N LEU A 170 0.86 17.70 7.15
CA LEU A 170 1.95 17.73 6.18
C LEU A 170 1.68 18.66 4.98
N ALA A 171 0.47 19.20 4.82
CA ALA A 171 0.13 20.13 3.75
C ALA A 171 1.05 21.37 3.67
N PRO A 172 1.42 22.04 4.80
CA PRO A 172 2.36 23.16 4.75
C PRO A 172 3.75 22.78 4.22
N LYS A 173 4.13 21.51 4.31
CA LYS A 173 5.38 20.95 3.79
C LYS A 173 5.28 20.51 2.32
N LYS A 174 4.14 20.77 1.67
CA LYS A 174 3.83 20.33 0.29
C LYS A 174 3.89 18.81 0.12
N ILE A 175 3.60 18.07 1.17
CA ILE A 175 3.47 16.61 1.14
C ILE A 175 1.99 16.27 1.14
N ARG A 176 1.55 15.57 0.09
CA ARG A 176 0.19 15.07 -0.03
C ARG A 176 0.09 13.67 0.58
N VAL A 177 -1.01 13.39 1.25
CA VAL A 177 -1.24 12.07 1.85
C VAL A 177 -2.63 11.59 1.45
N ASN A 178 -2.70 10.44 0.78
CA ASN A 178 -3.95 9.85 0.32
C ASN A 178 -3.97 8.33 0.59
N ALA A 179 -5.15 7.75 0.59
CA ALA A 179 -5.34 6.31 0.68
C ALA A 179 -6.12 5.78 -0.52
N ILE A 180 -5.88 4.51 -0.83
CA ILE A 180 -6.66 3.72 -1.78
C ILE A 180 -7.35 2.63 -0.97
N ASN A 181 -8.65 2.43 -1.20
CA ASN A 181 -9.47 1.41 -0.56
C ASN A 181 -9.86 0.32 -1.58
N PRO A 182 -8.99 -0.67 -1.84
CA PRO A 182 -9.32 -1.79 -2.72
C PRO A 182 -10.45 -2.64 -2.13
N VAL A 183 -11.28 -3.20 -3.02
CA VAL A 183 -12.05 -4.42 -2.71
C VAL A 183 -11.11 -5.63 -2.77
N ALA A 184 -11.64 -6.81 -2.41
CA ALA A 184 -10.90 -8.07 -2.59
C ALA A 184 -10.29 -8.16 -3.99
N GLY A 185 -9.00 -8.38 -4.06
CA GLY A 185 -8.24 -8.52 -5.30
C GLY A 185 -7.78 -9.94 -5.54
N ASP A 186 -7.59 -10.30 -6.79
CA ASP A 186 -7.00 -11.59 -7.16
C ASP A 186 -5.49 -11.55 -6.88
N THR A 187 -5.15 -11.75 -5.62
CA THR A 187 -3.80 -11.67 -5.05
C THR A 187 -3.57 -12.85 -4.11
N PRO A 188 -2.32 -13.17 -3.73
CA PRO A 188 -2.04 -14.26 -2.79
C PRO A 188 -2.79 -14.15 -1.44
N MET A 189 -3.19 -12.95 -1.01
CA MET A 189 -3.92 -12.73 0.24
C MET A 189 -5.43 -13.07 0.15
N LEU A 190 -5.97 -13.35 -1.04
CA LEU A 190 -7.40 -13.55 -1.23
C LEU A 190 -7.96 -14.72 -0.40
N ALA A 191 -7.21 -15.83 -0.31
CA ALA A 191 -7.61 -17.01 0.44
C ALA A 191 -7.84 -16.72 1.93
N ASP A 192 -7.00 -15.89 2.55
CA ASP A 192 -7.14 -15.51 3.96
C ASP A 192 -8.44 -14.73 4.22
N PHE A 193 -8.82 -13.85 3.29
CA PHE A 193 -10.08 -13.09 3.40
C PHE A 193 -11.32 -13.97 3.25
N MET A 194 -11.24 -14.99 2.42
CA MET A 194 -12.37 -15.89 2.16
C MET A 194 -12.49 -17.01 3.21
N GLY A 195 -11.39 -17.31 3.91
CA GLY A 195 -11.27 -18.46 4.80
C GLY A 195 -10.99 -19.77 4.04
N GLU A 196 -11.73 -20.03 2.97
CA GLU A 196 -11.51 -21.10 1.99
C GLU A 196 -11.62 -20.51 0.58
N ASP A 197 -10.75 -20.96 -0.33
CA ASP A 197 -10.76 -20.52 -1.73
C ASP A 197 -11.48 -21.59 -2.58
N THR A 198 -12.81 -21.50 -2.65
CA THR A 198 -13.62 -22.35 -3.52
C THR A 198 -14.36 -21.53 -4.58
N PRO A 199 -14.75 -22.13 -5.71
CA PRO A 199 -15.52 -21.44 -6.74
C PRO A 199 -16.79 -20.77 -6.19
N GLU A 200 -17.51 -21.43 -5.31
CA GLU A 200 -18.77 -20.95 -4.73
C GLU A 200 -18.54 -19.73 -3.83
N ILE A 201 -17.44 -19.70 -3.07
CA ILE A 201 -17.07 -18.57 -2.23
C ILE A 201 -16.60 -17.41 -3.12
N ARG A 202 -15.80 -17.68 -4.15
CA ARG A 202 -15.40 -16.65 -5.14
C ARG A 202 -16.62 -16.01 -5.80
N GLU A 203 -17.61 -16.79 -6.23
CA GLU A 203 -18.85 -16.27 -6.82
C GLU A 203 -19.62 -15.35 -5.86
N LYS A 204 -19.75 -15.73 -4.59
CA LYS A 204 -20.40 -14.89 -3.56
C LYS A 204 -19.67 -13.57 -3.36
N PHE A 205 -18.33 -13.57 -3.38
CA PHE A 205 -17.56 -12.34 -3.29
C PHE A 205 -17.77 -11.46 -4.53
N ILE A 206 -17.67 -12.05 -5.72
CA ILE A 206 -17.88 -11.35 -7.00
C ILE A 206 -19.28 -10.77 -7.09
N ALA A 207 -20.31 -11.52 -6.68
CA ALA A 207 -21.71 -11.05 -6.66
C ALA A 207 -21.91 -9.81 -5.76
N SER A 208 -21.01 -9.56 -4.80
CA SER A 208 -21.05 -8.37 -3.96
C SER A 208 -20.38 -7.13 -4.60
N ILE A 209 -19.82 -7.27 -5.79
CA ILE A 209 -19.10 -6.22 -6.52
C ILE A 209 -19.90 -5.88 -7.78
N PRO A 210 -20.51 -4.71 -7.91
CA PRO A 210 -21.36 -4.34 -9.07
C PRO A 210 -20.68 -4.51 -10.43
N LEU A 211 -19.36 -4.25 -10.54
CA LEU A 211 -18.62 -4.48 -11.80
C LEU A 211 -18.30 -5.96 -12.08
N GLY A 212 -18.74 -6.90 -11.21
CA GLY A 212 -18.75 -8.33 -11.48
C GLY A 212 -17.39 -9.02 -11.53
N ARG A 213 -16.36 -8.47 -10.92
CA ARG A 213 -15.03 -9.08 -10.84
C ARG A 213 -14.23 -8.62 -9.61
N PHE A 214 -13.23 -9.39 -9.23
CA PHE A 214 -12.20 -8.92 -8.30
C PHE A 214 -11.39 -7.76 -8.90
N SER A 215 -10.79 -6.93 -8.04
CA SER A 215 -9.80 -5.95 -8.49
C SER A 215 -8.52 -6.63 -8.94
N LEU A 216 -7.91 -6.07 -9.96
CA LEU A 216 -6.62 -6.51 -10.50
C LEU A 216 -5.50 -5.59 -10.01
N PRO A 217 -4.24 -6.05 -9.99
CA PRO A 217 -3.10 -5.19 -9.70
C PRO A 217 -3.08 -3.89 -10.51
N SER A 218 -3.48 -3.95 -11.78
CA SER A 218 -3.57 -2.78 -12.67
C SER A 218 -4.62 -1.75 -12.23
N ASP A 219 -5.75 -2.16 -11.63
CA ASP A 219 -6.77 -1.22 -11.15
C ASP A 219 -6.20 -0.36 -10.02
N ILE A 220 -5.49 -0.99 -9.09
CA ILE A 220 -4.88 -0.32 -7.95
C ILE A 220 -3.66 0.50 -8.37
N ALA A 221 -2.84 -0.02 -9.28
CA ALA A 221 -1.68 0.68 -9.81
C ALA A 221 -2.08 1.98 -10.55
N ASN A 222 -3.18 1.96 -11.33
CA ASN A 222 -3.68 3.15 -12.00
C ASN A 222 -4.15 4.23 -11.00
N ALA A 223 -4.86 3.84 -9.93
CA ALA A 223 -5.26 4.77 -8.88
C ALA A 223 -4.05 5.33 -8.13
N ALA A 224 -3.06 4.49 -7.82
CA ALA A 224 -1.81 4.91 -7.20
C ALA A 224 -1.03 5.88 -8.09
N LEU A 225 -0.94 5.61 -9.39
CA LEU A 225 -0.31 6.50 -10.36
C LEU A 225 -1.01 7.86 -10.44
N PHE A 226 -2.34 7.87 -10.46
CA PHE A 226 -3.13 9.11 -10.45
C PHE A 226 -2.84 9.95 -9.20
N LEU A 227 -2.81 9.33 -8.02
CA LEU A 227 -2.53 10.02 -6.76
C LEU A 227 -1.06 10.47 -6.64
N ALA A 228 -0.12 9.75 -7.25
CA ALA A 228 1.30 10.10 -7.25
C ALA A 228 1.64 11.24 -8.23
N ASP A 229 0.88 11.35 -9.33
CA ASP A 229 1.11 12.31 -10.41
C ASP A 229 1.20 13.74 -9.86
N PRO A 230 2.24 14.53 -10.21
CA PRO A 230 2.31 15.96 -9.90
C PRO A 230 1.09 16.77 -10.36
N ALA A 231 0.40 16.34 -11.42
CA ALA A 231 -0.85 16.96 -11.87
C ALA A 231 -1.97 16.86 -10.83
N SER A 232 -1.90 15.88 -9.91
CA SER A 232 -2.84 15.71 -8.78
C SER A 232 -2.46 16.56 -7.56
N SER A 233 -1.77 17.69 -7.76
CA SER A 233 -1.19 18.53 -6.71
C SER A 233 -2.20 19.11 -5.71
N PHE A 234 -3.49 19.15 -6.06
CA PHE A 234 -4.56 19.67 -5.19
C PHE A 234 -5.37 18.56 -4.49
N LEU A 235 -4.90 17.30 -4.55
CA LEU A 235 -5.55 16.16 -3.96
C LEU A 235 -4.77 15.66 -2.73
N THR A 236 -5.33 15.88 -1.53
CA THR A 236 -4.78 15.35 -0.26
C THR A 236 -5.91 15.02 0.70
N GLY A 237 -5.69 14.07 1.61
CA GLY A 237 -6.67 13.61 2.59
C GLY A 237 -7.76 12.70 2.04
N LEU A 238 -7.63 12.24 0.79
CA LEU A 238 -8.58 11.34 0.17
C LEU A 238 -8.40 9.90 0.67
N ALA A 239 -9.51 9.18 0.72
CA ALA A 239 -9.53 7.72 0.81
C ALA A 239 -10.44 7.23 -0.32
N VAL A 240 -9.83 6.81 -1.43
CA VAL A 240 -10.52 6.54 -2.70
C VAL A 240 -10.88 5.07 -2.80
N GLU A 241 -12.17 4.76 -2.93
CA GLU A 241 -12.65 3.41 -3.20
C GLU A 241 -12.27 3.00 -4.62
N VAL A 242 -11.49 1.91 -4.75
CA VAL A 242 -11.18 1.24 -6.01
C VAL A 242 -11.77 -0.16 -5.91
N ASP A 243 -13.09 -0.23 -5.96
CA ASP A 243 -13.87 -1.35 -5.44
C ASP A 243 -14.96 -1.88 -6.38
N GLY A 244 -15.08 -1.34 -7.57
CA GLY A 244 -16.10 -1.74 -8.54
C GLY A 244 -17.54 -1.46 -8.06
N GLY A 245 -17.73 -0.50 -7.15
CA GLY A 245 -19.01 -0.12 -6.58
C GLY A 245 -19.41 -0.92 -5.33
N ARG A 246 -18.47 -1.67 -4.71
CA ARG A 246 -18.76 -2.52 -3.54
C ARG A 246 -19.27 -1.73 -2.33
N CYS A 247 -18.91 -0.47 -2.17
CA CYS A 247 -19.24 0.35 -1.01
C CYS A 247 -20.50 1.21 -1.17
N ILE A 248 -21.18 1.19 -2.31
CA ILE A 248 -22.44 1.87 -2.57
C ILE A 248 -23.65 0.96 -2.48
#